data_5c6187e01fd9d4599ff99e77067840cb
#
_entry.id   5c6187e01fd9d4599ff99e77067840cb
#
_cell.length_a   1.000
_cell.length_b   1.000
_cell.length_c   1.000
_cell.angle_alpha   90.00
_cell.angle_beta   90.00
_cell.angle_gamma   90.00
#
_symmetry.space_group_name_H-M   'P 1'
#
loop_
_entity.id
_entity.type
_entity.pdbx_description
1 polymer ?
#
loop_
_entity_poly.entity_id
_entity_poly.type
_entity_poly.pdbx_seq_one_letter_code
_entity_poly.pdbx_strand_id
1 'polypeptide(L)'
;MTESPAADAKEIVLFDLAASPNNMKARIALNFKGLPFKKIPVDPMNRAPIVEASGQPLTPVMLHGETVVYDSRAILRYLDTNFRDTPPLFSSDKDTMSEIERLEKFARSALSEGVGIVFAQALSEDPDLDACRNASDMLHERSAMLEERLQDSDWLIDDRMTAADVTAAPIVFLGMLPPEIAGTSPIAKFFLENFRLGERRERTRAWTLRVMAYDR
;
A
#
# COMPACT_ATOMS: atom_id res chain seq x y z
N MET A 1 23.87 -4.61 -39.46
CA MET A 1 22.95 -4.84 -38.33
C MET A 1 23.53 -4.07 -37.16
N THR A 2 23.06 -2.84 -36.97
CA THR A 2 23.52 -1.95 -35.91
C THR A 2 22.49 -2.13 -34.76
N GLU A 3 22.92 -2.77 -33.67
CA GLU A 3 22.20 -2.74 -32.43
C GLU A 3 22.02 -1.27 -31.98
N SER A 4 20.78 -0.82 -31.94
CA SER A 4 20.44 0.43 -31.29
C SER A 4 20.82 0.29 -29.82
N PRO A 5 21.58 1.22 -29.21
CA PRO A 5 21.81 1.16 -27.77
C PRO A 5 20.47 1.31 -27.10
N ALA A 6 20.11 0.34 -26.24
CA ALA A 6 19.01 0.47 -25.31
C ALA A 6 19.25 1.78 -24.55
N ALA A 7 18.37 2.75 -24.74
CA ALA A 7 18.40 4.00 -24.00
C ALA A 7 18.53 3.64 -22.51
N ASP A 8 19.49 4.27 -21.81
CA ASP A 8 19.75 4.12 -20.39
C ASP A 8 18.43 4.27 -19.62
N ALA A 9 17.76 3.16 -19.37
CA ALA A 9 16.57 3.14 -18.54
C ALA A 9 17.04 3.52 -17.13
N LYS A 10 16.74 4.76 -16.72
CA LYS A 10 17.12 5.25 -15.40
C LYS A 10 16.67 4.25 -14.35
N GLU A 11 17.59 3.85 -13.47
CA GLU A 11 17.32 2.88 -12.43
C GLU A 11 16.27 3.42 -11.45
N ILE A 12 15.31 2.57 -11.07
CA ILE A 12 14.35 2.86 -10.00
C ILE A 12 14.88 2.27 -8.70
N VAL A 13 14.97 3.10 -7.67
CA VAL A 13 15.37 2.71 -6.31
C VAL A 13 14.27 3.09 -5.33
N LEU A 14 13.85 2.16 -4.49
CA LEU A 14 12.84 2.37 -3.46
C LEU A 14 13.46 2.23 -2.07
N PHE A 15 13.41 3.28 -1.25
CA PHE A 15 13.68 3.19 0.19
C PHE A 15 12.49 2.49 0.85
N ASP A 16 12.73 1.26 1.31
CA ASP A 16 11.68 0.31 1.67
C ASP A 16 11.66 0.00 3.17
N LEU A 17 10.59 0.41 3.83
CA LEU A 17 10.22 -0.06 5.15
C LEU A 17 9.21 -1.20 4.99
N ALA A 18 9.68 -2.44 5.08
CA ALA A 18 8.96 -3.65 4.66
C ALA A 18 7.53 -3.77 5.22
N ALA A 19 7.33 -3.49 6.52
CA ALA A 19 6.03 -3.61 7.19
C ALA A 19 5.10 -2.39 6.97
N SER A 20 5.56 -1.35 6.27
CA SER A 20 4.75 -0.15 6.06
C SER A 20 3.72 -0.33 4.95
N PRO A 21 2.41 -0.14 5.21
CA PRO A 21 1.39 -0.22 4.17
C PRO A 21 1.62 0.81 3.04
N ASN A 22 2.23 1.95 3.33
CA ASN A 22 2.56 2.93 2.30
C ASN A 22 3.71 2.46 1.39
N ASN A 23 4.68 1.72 1.92
CA ASN A 23 5.72 1.08 1.10
C ASN A 23 5.15 -0.09 0.28
N MET A 24 4.24 -0.88 0.86
CA MET A 24 3.51 -1.93 0.12
C MET A 24 2.84 -1.36 -1.13
N LYS A 25 2.18 -0.19 -1.04
CA LYS A 25 1.56 0.47 -2.20
C LYS A 25 2.55 0.73 -3.32
N ALA A 26 3.74 1.21 -3.00
CA ALA A 26 4.78 1.48 -4.00
C ALA A 26 5.30 0.18 -4.62
N ARG A 27 5.58 -0.87 -3.82
CA ARG A 27 6.02 -2.18 -4.32
C ARG A 27 4.97 -2.83 -5.22
N ILE A 28 3.71 -2.83 -4.78
CA ILE A 28 2.57 -3.35 -5.56
C ILE A 28 2.49 -2.64 -6.91
N ALA A 29 2.53 -1.31 -6.93
CA ALA A 29 2.44 -0.53 -8.15
C ALA A 29 3.61 -0.81 -9.11
N LEU A 30 4.84 -0.85 -8.61
CA LEU A 30 6.03 -1.17 -9.41
C LEU A 30 5.95 -2.58 -10.01
N ASN A 31 5.60 -3.58 -9.21
CA ASN A 31 5.48 -4.96 -9.67
C ASN A 31 4.29 -5.16 -10.63
N PHE A 32 3.15 -4.52 -10.38
CA PHE A 32 2.01 -4.56 -11.30
C PHE A 32 2.34 -3.98 -12.67
N LYS A 33 3.09 -2.90 -12.70
CA LYS A 33 3.56 -2.28 -13.94
C LYS A 33 4.74 -3.03 -14.58
N GLY A 34 5.26 -4.08 -13.93
CA GLY A 34 6.40 -4.85 -14.43
C GLY A 34 7.71 -4.05 -14.45
N LEU A 35 7.85 -3.03 -13.64
CA LEU A 35 9.01 -2.16 -13.58
C LEU A 35 10.06 -2.75 -12.63
N PRO A 36 11.30 -3.02 -13.12
CA PRO A 36 12.38 -3.47 -12.26
C PRO A 36 12.82 -2.33 -11.33
N PHE A 37 13.07 -2.65 -10.06
CA PHE A 37 13.56 -1.69 -9.08
C PHE A 37 14.45 -2.35 -8.03
N LYS A 38 15.32 -1.54 -7.42
CA LYS A 38 16.12 -1.94 -6.26
C LYS A 38 15.43 -1.48 -4.98
N LYS A 39 15.48 -2.32 -3.93
CA LYS A 39 15.04 -1.96 -2.58
C LYS A 39 16.25 -1.60 -1.72
N ILE A 40 16.20 -0.45 -1.06
CA ILE A 40 17.11 -0.07 0.02
C ILE A 40 16.32 -0.25 1.34
N PRO A 41 16.63 -1.27 2.13
CA PRO A 41 15.96 -1.47 3.41
C PRO A 41 16.15 -0.26 4.33
N VAL A 42 15.06 0.18 4.95
CA VAL A 42 15.07 1.31 5.88
C VAL A 42 15.04 0.80 7.31
N ASP A 43 16.00 1.24 8.10
CA ASP A 43 15.96 1.06 9.54
C ASP A 43 14.93 2.06 10.15
N PRO A 44 13.88 1.58 10.84
CA PRO A 44 12.92 2.45 11.49
C PRO A 44 13.53 3.38 12.54
N MET A 45 14.67 3.06 13.09
CA MET A 45 15.38 3.86 14.10
C MET A 45 16.41 4.83 13.49
N ASN A 46 16.80 4.63 12.23
CA ASN A 46 17.74 5.50 11.52
C ASN A 46 17.13 6.04 10.22
N ARG A 47 16.63 7.27 10.25
CA ARG A 47 16.02 7.96 9.11
C ARG A 47 16.96 8.86 8.33
N ALA A 48 18.23 8.96 8.75
CA ALA A 48 19.20 9.84 8.11
C ALA A 48 19.35 9.60 6.60
N PRO A 49 19.44 8.35 6.08
CA PRO A 49 19.54 8.13 4.64
C PRO A 49 18.31 8.63 3.84
N ILE A 50 17.12 8.58 4.46
CA ILE A 50 15.89 9.08 3.82
C ILE A 50 15.88 10.59 3.77
N VAL A 51 16.28 11.23 4.88
CA VAL A 51 16.38 12.70 4.97
C VAL A 51 17.42 13.22 3.97
N GLU A 52 18.56 12.56 3.82
CA GLU A 52 19.57 12.90 2.84
C GLU A 52 19.02 12.80 1.40
N ALA A 53 18.29 11.73 1.10
CA ALA A 53 17.75 11.47 -0.24
C ALA A 53 16.55 12.36 -0.60
N SER A 54 15.71 12.76 0.36
CA SER A 54 14.40 13.40 0.08
C SER A 54 14.09 14.66 0.88
N GLY A 55 14.93 15.03 1.83
CA GLY A 55 14.72 16.20 2.70
C GLY A 55 13.66 15.98 3.80
N GLN A 56 13.10 14.76 3.95
CA GLN A 56 12.07 14.46 4.94
C GLN A 56 12.16 12.98 5.42
N PRO A 57 11.70 12.64 6.66
CA PRO A 57 11.99 11.34 7.28
C PRO A 57 10.97 10.22 6.95
N LEU A 58 9.95 10.47 6.13
CA LEU A 58 8.89 9.51 5.88
C LEU A 58 9.20 8.62 4.68
N THR A 59 8.62 7.42 4.66
CA THR A 59 8.67 6.46 3.55
C THR A 59 7.26 6.21 3.00
N PRO A 60 7.12 5.78 1.73
CA PRO A 60 8.17 5.47 0.75
C PRO A 60 8.83 6.70 0.14
N VAL A 61 10.11 6.54 -0.23
CA VAL A 61 10.84 7.44 -1.13
C VAL A 61 11.31 6.61 -2.32
N MET A 62 11.07 7.09 -3.52
CA MET A 62 11.49 6.46 -4.76
C MET A 62 12.43 7.41 -5.51
N LEU A 63 13.54 6.90 -5.99
CA LEU A 63 14.43 7.57 -6.93
C LEU A 63 14.23 6.98 -8.33
N HIS A 64 14.20 7.83 -9.35
CA HIS A 64 14.24 7.42 -10.75
C HIS A 64 15.31 8.28 -11.46
N GLY A 65 16.53 7.77 -11.50
CA GLY A 65 17.71 8.57 -11.82
C GLY A 65 17.88 9.71 -10.79
N GLU A 66 17.89 10.95 -11.25
CA GLU A 66 18.00 12.15 -10.39
C GLU A 66 16.66 12.62 -9.81
N THR A 67 15.55 12.05 -10.26
CA THR A 67 14.21 12.44 -9.80
C THR A 67 13.88 11.77 -8.48
N VAL A 68 13.57 12.56 -7.46
CA VAL A 68 13.12 12.10 -6.14
C VAL A 68 11.61 12.25 -6.04
N VAL A 69 10.92 11.15 -5.75
CA VAL A 69 9.46 11.14 -5.54
C VAL A 69 9.17 10.53 -4.17
N TYR A 70 8.47 11.23 -3.33
CA TYR A 70 8.03 10.73 -2.02
C TYR A 70 6.54 10.94 -1.83
N ASP A 71 5.96 10.26 -0.81
CA ASP A 71 4.53 10.01 -0.66
C ASP A 71 4.02 8.95 -1.66
N SER A 72 3.37 7.92 -1.12
CA SER A 72 2.87 6.79 -1.94
C SER A 72 1.89 7.22 -3.04
N ARG A 73 1.04 8.23 -2.78
CA ARG A 73 0.12 8.77 -3.77
C ARG A 73 0.85 9.45 -4.94
N ALA A 74 1.88 10.22 -4.62
CA ALA A 74 2.69 10.87 -5.65
C ALA A 74 3.46 9.83 -6.48
N ILE A 75 3.99 8.78 -5.84
CA ILE A 75 4.67 7.67 -6.53
C ILE A 75 3.71 6.99 -7.53
N LEU A 76 2.48 6.63 -7.13
CA LEU A 76 1.54 5.98 -8.03
C LEU A 76 1.26 6.86 -9.27
N ARG A 77 1.04 8.16 -9.08
CA ARG A 77 0.80 9.11 -10.19
C ARG A 77 2.03 9.30 -11.07
N TYR A 78 3.20 9.37 -10.46
CA TYR A 78 4.46 9.46 -11.18
C TYR A 78 4.66 8.25 -12.10
N LEU A 79 4.42 7.03 -11.58
CA LEU A 79 4.56 5.81 -12.34
C LEU A 79 3.61 5.77 -13.55
N ASP A 80 2.35 6.17 -13.38
CA ASP A 80 1.39 6.20 -14.47
C ASP A 80 1.71 7.26 -15.53
N THR A 81 2.23 8.40 -15.11
CA THR A 81 2.59 9.49 -16.02
C THR A 81 3.82 9.18 -16.86
N ASN A 82 4.83 8.53 -16.24
CA ASN A 82 6.15 8.33 -16.86
C ASN A 82 6.31 6.95 -17.54
N PHE A 83 5.45 5.97 -17.22
CA PHE A 83 5.51 4.61 -17.77
C PHE A 83 4.18 4.23 -18.43
N ARG A 84 3.81 4.96 -19.49
CA ARG A 84 2.51 4.86 -20.17
C ARG A 84 2.29 3.56 -20.91
N ASP A 85 3.36 2.87 -21.30
CA ASP A 85 3.31 1.59 -22.01
C ASP A 85 3.10 0.39 -21.07
N THR A 86 2.90 0.64 -19.77
CA THR A 86 2.63 -0.35 -18.73
C THR A 86 1.16 -0.30 -18.30
N PRO A 87 0.61 -1.33 -17.63
CA PRO A 87 -0.77 -1.32 -17.17
C PRO A 87 -1.11 -0.08 -16.35
N PRO A 88 -2.16 0.68 -16.70
CA PRO A 88 -2.49 1.93 -16.02
C PRO A 88 -3.15 1.67 -14.65
N LEU A 89 -2.82 2.50 -13.66
CA LEU A 89 -3.46 2.54 -12.35
C LEU A 89 -4.62 3.54 -12.28
N PHE A 90 -4.62 4.51 -13.19
CA PHE A 90 -5.64 5.56 -13.28
C PHE A 90 -6.43 5.44 -14.58
N SER A 91 -7.50 6.21 -14.71
CA SER A 91 -8.35 6.23 -15.90
C SER A 91 -8.30 7.59 -16.60
N SER A 92 -8.45 7.58 -17.92
CA SER A 92 -8.69 8.78 -18.71
C SER A 92 -10.17 9.18 -18.72
N ASP A 93 -11.07 8.27 -18.37
CA ASP A 93 -12.48 8.56 -18.17
C ASP A 93 -12.66 9.34 -16.85
N LYS A 94 -13.44 10.42 -16.90
CA LYS A 94 -13.57 11.35 -15.75
C LYS A 94 -14.37 10.76 -14.60
N ASP A 95 -15.38 9.97 -14.88
CA ASP A 95 -16.25 9.40 -13.85
C ASP A 95 -15.50 8.27 -13.13
N THR A 96 -14.85 7.39 -13.87
CA THR A 96 -13.96 6.35 -13.33
C THR A 96 -12.82 6.97 -12.52
N MET A 97 -12.20 8.03 -13.03
CA MET A 97 -11.11 8.72 -12.30
C MET A 97 -11.60 9.33 -10.98
N SER A 98 -12.77 9.95 -10.97
CA SER A 98 -13.38 10.51 -9.76
C SER A 98 -13.66 9.42 -8.72
N GLU A 99 -14.10 8.25 -9.18
CA GLU A 99 -14.36 7.12 -8.32
C GLU A 99 -13.06 6.52 -7.73
N ILE A 100 -12.00 6.41 -8.54
CA ILE A 100 -10.67 6.03 -8.06
C ILE A 100 -10.22 6.97 -6.94
N GLU A 101 -10.30 8.28 -7.16
CA GLU A 101 -9.87 9.27 -6.17
C GLU A 101 -10.73 9.25 -4.90
N ARG A 102 -12.02 8.99 -5.04
CA ARG A 102 -12.94 8.85 -3.91
C ARG A 102 -12.57 7.65 -3.03
N LEU A 103 -12.28 6.50 -3.64
CA LEU A 103 -11.87 5.29 -2.92
C LEU A 103 -10.46 5.40 -2.34
N GLU A 104 -9.51 6.02 -3.05
CA GLU A 104 -8.20 6.34 -2.48
C GLU A 104 -8.33 7.23 -1.24
N LYS A 105 -9.19 8.27 -1.30
CA LYS A 105 -9.45 9.15 -0.16
C LYS A 105 -10.06 8.37 1.01
N PHE A 106 -11.07 7.55 0.75
CA PHE A 106 -11.68 6.69 1.75
C PHE A 106 -10.64 5.77 2.42
N ALA A 107 -9.80 5.12 1.63
CA ALA A 107 -8.76 4.24 2.15
C ALA A 107 -7.75 4.98 3.04
N ARG A 108 -7.27 6.15 2.60
CA ARG A 108 -6.29 6.95 3.35
C ARG A 108 -6.85 7.63 4.60
N SER A 109 -8.15 7.85 4.68
CA SER A 109 -8.79 8.47 5.84
C SER A 109 -9.52 7.41 6.68
N ALA A 110 -10.75 7.12 6.32
CA ALA A 110 -11.63 6.27 7.12
C ALA A 110 -11.04 4.86 7.32
N LEU A 111 -10.62 4.18 6.24
CA LEU A 111 -10.16 2.80 6.36
C LEU A 111 -8.84 2.69 7.16
N SER A 112 -7.93 3.67 7.03
CA SER A 112 -6.62 3.65 7.72
C SER A 112 -6.67 4.13 9.17
N GLU A 113 -7.78 4.69 9.64
CA GLU A 113 -7.90 5.24 11.00
C GLU A 113 -7.60 4.20 12.07
N GLY A 114 -8.21 3.00 11.95
CA GLY A 114 -7.94 1.89 12.86
C GLY A 114 -6.49 1.45 12.89
N VAL A 115 -5.80 1.48 11.74
CA VAL A 115 -4.36 1.19 11.66
C VAL A 115 -3.55 2.19 12.49
N GLY A 116 -3.89 3.48 12.43
CA GLY A 116 -3.22 4.51 13.23
C GLY A 116 -3.40 4.30 14.73
N ILE A 117 -4.61 3.93 15.16
CA ILE A 117 -4.92 3.63 16.57
C ILE A 117 -4.06 2.44 17.04
N VAL A 118 -4.11 1.30 16.33
CA VAL A 118 -3.38 0.09 16.71
C VAL A 118 -1.87 0.32 16.69
N PHE A 119 -1.36 1.10 15.72
CA PHE A 119 0.07 1.44 15.66
C PHE A 119 0.51 2.26 16.86
N ALA A 120 -0.29 3.23 17.31
CA ALA A 120 -0.02 4.01 18.52
C ALA A 120 0.04 3.12 19.77
N GLN A 121 -0.90 2.16 19.88
CA GLN A 121 -0.91 1.20 20.99
C GLN A 121 0.30 0.24 20.95
N ALA A 122 0.73 -0.17 19.75
CA ALA A 122 1.90 -1.04 19.58
C ALA A 122 3.23 -0.38 20.05
N LEU A 123 3.25 0.94 20.16
CA LEU A 123 4.38 1.72 20.65
C LEU A 123 4.22 2.17 22.12
N SER A 124 3.08 1.92 22.73
CA SER A 124 2.79 2.29 24.13
C SER A 124 3.40 1.27 25.10
N GLU A 125 3.88 1.75 26.24
CA GLU A 125 4.30 0.88 27.36
C GLU A 125 3.08 0.24 28.06
N ASP A 126 1.90 0.88 28.00
CA ASP A 126 0.62 0.40 28.54
C ASP A 126 -0.46 0.53 27.45
N PRO A 127 -0.59 -0.48 26.56
CA PRO A 127 -1.50 -0.41 25.43
C PRO A 127 -2.97 -0.58 25.85
N ASP A 128 -3.84 0.31 25.34
CA ASP A 128 -5.29 0.19 25.46
C ASP A 128 -5.82 -0.84 24.45
N LEU A 129 -6.09 -2.05 24.93
CA LEU A 129 -6.63 -3.13 24.10
C LEU A 129 -8.10 -2.94 23.72
N ASP A 130 -8.87 -2.12 24.46
CA ASP A 130 -10.23 -1.74 24.08
C ASP A 130 -10.21 -0.83 22.86
N ALA A 131 -9.27 0.11 22.81
CA ALA A 131 -9.04 0.93 21.61
C ALA A 131 -8.68 0.06 20.39
N CYS A 132 -7.89 -1.01 20.57
CA CYS A 132 -7.56 -1.95 19.49
C CYS A 132 -8.79 -2.75 19.04
N ARG A 133 -9.66 -3.18 19.95
CA ARG A 133 -10.94 -3.84 19.60
C ARG A 133 -11.83 -2.90 18.79
N ASN A 134 -12.01 -1.67 19.25
CA ASN A 134 -12.79 -0.65 18.53
C ASN A 134 -12.20 -0.39 17.13
N ALA A 135 -10.88 -0.35 16.99
CA ALA A 135 -10.21 -0.21 15.71
C ALA A 135 -10.50 -1.39 14.76
N SER A 136 -10.58 -2.61 15.29
CA SER A 136 -10.97 -3.80 14.53
C SER A 136 -12.44 -3.72 14.08
N ASP A 137 -13.34 -3.27 14.95
CA ASP A 137 -14.76 -3.06 14.63
C ASP A 137 -14.92 -1.99 13.54
N MET A 138 -14.16 -0.90 13.63
CA MET A 138 -14.12 0.12 12.57
C MET A 138 -13.66 -0.44 11.21
N LEU A 139 -12.62 -1.26 11.20
CA LEU A 139 -12.17 -1.93 9.97
C LEU A 139 -13.26 -2.84 9.42
N HIS A 140 -13.90 -3.63 10.29
CA HIS A 140 -14.97 -4.54 9.91
C HIS A 140 -16.16 -3.79 9.30
N GLU A 141 -16.66 -2.76 9.96
CA GLU A 141 -17.79 -1.95 9.48
C GLU A 141 -17.47 -1.28 8.13
N ARG A 142 -16.31 -0.62 8.06
CA ARG A 142 -15.92 0.16 6.87
C ARG A 142 -15.58 -0.72 5.67
N SER A 143 -15.08 -1.93 5.89
CA SER A 143 -14.84 -2.91 4.82
C SER A 143 -16.12 -3.51 4.23
N ALA A 144 -17.30 -3.31 4.84
CA ALA A 144 -18.57 -3.75 4.28
C ALA A 144 -18.83 -3.19 2.88
N MET A 145 -18.47 -1.92 2.66
CA MET A 145 -18.56 -1.30 1.33
C MET A 145 -17.63 -1.98 0.31
N LEU A 146 -16.46 -2.43 0.72
CA LEU A 146 -15.55 -3.17 -0.17
C LEU A 146 -16.15 -4.54 -0.51
N GLU A 147 -16.68 -5.25 0.49
CA GLU A 147 -17.35 -6.55 0.30
C GLU A 147 -18.52 -6.46 -0.68
N GLU A 148 -19.32 -5.40 -0.59
CA GLU A 148 -20.44 -5.13 -1.50
C GLU A 148 -19.96 -4.88 -2.93
N ARG A 149 -18.93 -4.05 -3.12
CA ARG A 149 -18.37 -3.75 -4.44
C ARG A 149 -17.78 -4.97 -5.14
N LEU A 150 -17.28 -5.90 -4.37
CA LEU A 150 -16.67 -7.13 -4.86
C LEU A 150 -17.68 -8.27 -5.09
N GLN A 151 -18.99 -7.99 -5.08
CA GLN A 151 -20.02 -9.03 -5.32
C GLN A 151 -19.93 -9.61 -6.73
N ASP A 152 -19.77 -8.74 -7.72
CA ASP A 152 -19.80 -9.08 -9.14
C ASP A 152 -18.51 -8.71 -9.86
N SER A 153 -17.46 -8.36 -9.12
CA SER A 153 -16.16 -7.93 -9.65
C SER A 153 -15.00 -8.46 -8.83
N ASP A 154 -13.90 -8.71 -9.52
CA ASP A 154 -12.61 -9.04 -8.91
C ASP A 154 -11.86 -7.81 -8.35
N TRP A 155 -12.29 -6.59 -8.72
CA TRP A 155 -11.63 -5.33 -8.42
C TRP A 155 -12.63 -4.30 -7.88
N LEU A 156 -12.14 -3.27 -7.20
CA LEU A 156 -13.00 -2.22 -6.63
C LEU A 156 -13.67 -1.35 -7.69
N ILE A 157 -13.04 -1.22 -8.85
CA ILE A 157 -13.53 -0.43 -9.97
C ILE A 157 -13.20 -1.17 -11.27
N ASP A 158 -14.18 -1.24 -12.16
CA ASP A 158 -14.05 -1.89 -13.48
C ASP A 158 -13.58 -3.37 -13.38
N ASP A 159 -12.86 -3.82 -14.40
CA ASP A 159 -12.38 -5.19 -14.59
C ASP A 159 -10.86 -5.33 -14.36
N ARG A 160 -10.20 -4.32 -13.76
CA ARG A 160 -8.74 -4.29 -13.56
C ARG A 160 -8.34 -3.64 -12.24
N MET A 161 -7.14 -3.95 -11.79
CA MET A 161 -6.54 -3.29 -10.63
C MET A 161 -6.30 -1.80 -10.92
N THR A 162 -6.71 -0.94 -9.99
CA THR A 162 -6.54 0.51 -10.04
C THR A 162 -5.78 1.03 -8.82
N ALA A 163 -5.48 2.33 -8.78
CA ALA A 163 -4.88 2.97 -7.62
C ALA A 163 -5.76 2.87 -6.36
N ALA A 164 -7.07 2.69 -6.51
CA ALA A 164 -7.98 2.43 -5.39
C ALA A 164 -7.64 1.09 -4.71
N ASP A 165 -7.46 0.02 -5.49
CA ASP A 165 -7.08 -1.31 -5.01
C ASP A 165 -5.71 -1.27 -4.33
N VAL A 166 -4.71 -0.70 -5.00
CA VAL A 166 -3.35 -0.54 -4.48
C VAL A 166 -3.31 0.25 -3.17
N THR A 167 -4.22 1.23 -3.02
CA THR A 167 -4.27 2.06 -1.81
C THR A 167 -4.98 1.38 -0.65
N ALA A 168 -6.05 0.63 -0.91
CA ALA A 168 -6.90 0.05 0.13
C ALA A 168 -6.40 -1.32 0.63
N ALA A 169 -5.93 -2.20 -0.26
CA ALA A 169 -5.58 -3.57 0.10
C ALA A 169 -4.49 -3.70 1.18
N PRO A 170 -3.38 -2.93 1.17
CA PRO A 170 -2.38 -2.99 2.23
C PRO A 170 -2.93 -2.62 3.62
N ILE A 171 -3.94 -1.76 3.69
CA ILE A 171 -4.59 -1.38 4.94
C ILE A 171 -5.42 -2.54 5.48
N VAL A 172 -6.25 -3.14 4.62
CA VAL A 172 -7.05 -4.33 4.98
C VAL A 172 -6.16 -5.50 5.35
N PHE A 173 -5.04 -5.68 4.65
CA PHE A 173 -4.08 -6.76 4.89
C PHE A 173 -3.53 -6.75 6.32
N LEU A 174 -3.34 -5.59 6.94
CA LEU A 174 -2.91 -5.50 8.34
C LEU A 174 -3.94 -6.12 9.31
N GLY A 175 -5.22 -6.15 8.93
CA GLY A 175 -6.28 -6.84 9.70
C GLY A 175 -6.39 -8.35 9.42
N MET A 176 -5.48 -8.91 8.60
CA MET A 176 -5.47 -10.33 8.23
C MET A 176 -4.04 -10.86 8.05
N LEU A 177 -3.09 -10.31 8.79
CA LEU A 177 -1.69 -10.73 8.74
C LEU A 177 -1.57 -12.23 9.00
N PRO A 178 -0.80 -12.96 8.16
CA PRO A 178 -0.50 -14.36 8.42
C PRO A 178 0.52 -14.49 9.58
N PRO A 179 0.44 -15.58 10.37
CA PRO A 179 1.33 -15.79 11.53
C PRO A 179 2.81 -15.73 11.20
N GLU A 180 3.20 -16.11 9.98
CA GLU A 180 4.60 -16.12 9.52
C GLU A 180 5.19 -14.70 9.49
N ILE A 181 4.38 -13.70 9.19
CA ILE A 181 4.81 -12.28 9.19
C ILE A 181 4.95 -11.76 10.63
N ALA A 182 4.15 -12.28 11.57
CA ALA A 182 4.20 -11.82 12.96
C ALA A 182 5.57 -12.01 13.62
N GLY A 183 6.32 -13.02 13.19
CA GLY A 183 7.68 -13.27 13.69
C GLY A 183 8.73 -12.26 13.25
N THR A 184 8.39 -11.35 12.33
CA THR A 184 9.36 -10.41 11.72
C THR A 184 9.61 -9.15 12.57
N SER A 185 8.64 -8.75 13.39
CA SER A 185 8.81 -7.59 14.28
C SER A 185 7.78 -7.59 15.42
N PRO A 186 8.10 -6.95 16.59
CA PRO A 186 7.12 -6.76 17.68
C PRO A 186 5.83 -6.07 17.24
N ILE A 187 5.94 -5.07 16.35
CA ILE A 187 4.78 -4.33 15.82
C ILE A 187 3.89 -5.27 14.97
N ALA A 188 4.48 -6.08 14.08
CA ALA A 188 3.72 -7.04 13.28
C ALA A 188 3.00 -8.07 14.17
N LYS A 189 3.67 -8.55 15.22
CA LYS A 189 3.07 -9.44 16.22
C LYS A 189 1.89 -8.76 16.92
N PHE A 190 2.06 -7.50 17.36
CA PHE A 190 1.00 -6.75 18.02
C PHE A 190 -0.23 -6.58 17.10
N PHE A 191 -0.02 -6.24 15.82
CA PHE A 191 -1.10 -6.17 14.84
C PHE A 191 -1.82 -7.52 14.66
N LEU A 192 -1.08 -8.62 14.52
CA LEU A 192 -1.68 -9.95 14.39
C LEU A 192 -2.57 -10.30 15.59
N GLU A 193 -2.17 -9.93 16.80
CA GLU A 193 -2.90 -10.23 18.02
C GLU A 193 -4.11 -9.32 18.23
N ASN A 194 -4.02 -8.04 17.83
CA ASN A 194 -4.93 -6.99 18.27
C ASN A 194 -5.69 -6.25 17.13
N PHE A 195 -5.49 -6.62 15.85
CA PHE A 195 -6.18 -5.98 14.73
C PHE A 195 -6.73 -7.01 13.76
N ARG A 196 -8.06 -7.05 13.57
CA ARG A 196 -8.71 -8.10 12.78
C ARG A 196 -9.77 -7.55 11.85
N LEU A 197 -9.82 -8.07 10.63
CA LEU A 197 -10.84 -7.75 9.63
C LEU A 197 -12.26 -8.24 10.03
N GLY A 198 -12.39 -9.24 10.89
CA GLY A 198 -13.67 -9.83 11.27
C GLY A 198 -14.18 -10.86 10.24
N GLU A 199 -15.35 -11.45 10.54
CA GLU A 199 -15.98 -12.48 9.72
C GLU A 199 -16.83 -11.87 8.57
N ARG A 200 -17.31 -12.72 7.65
CA ARG A 200 -18.18 -12.33 6.52
C ARG A 200 -17.57 -11.24 5.64
N ARG A 201 -16.29 -11.42 5.32
CA ARG A 201 -15.49 -10.57 4.42
C ARG A 201 -14.68 -11.44 3.45
N GLU A 202 -15.29 -12.49 2.94
CA GLU A 202 -14.62 -13.50 2.12
C GLU A 202 -14.11 -12.91 0.80
N ARG A 203 -14.93 -12.06 0.14
CA ARG A 203 -14.53 -11.39 -1.10
C ARG A 203 -13.44 -10.36 -0.84
N THR A 204 -13.59 -9.57 0.22
CA THR A 204 -12.57 -8.61 0.66
C THR A 204 -11.24 -9.29 0.96
N ARG A 205 -11.26 -10.47 1.61
CA ARG A 205 -10.07 -11.28 1.86
C ARG A 205 -9.42 -11.77 0.57
N ALA A 206 -10.21 -12.38 -0.31
CA ALA A 206 -9.73 -12.90 -1.59
C ALA A 206 -9.14 -11.80 -2.47
N TRP A 207 -9.83 -10.67 -2.57
CA TRP A 207 -9.35 -9.47 -3.26
C TRP A 207 -8.05 -8.93 -2.65
N THR A 208 -7.99 -8.77 -1.33
CA THR A 208 -6.77 -8.31 -0.64
C THR A 208 -5.58 -9.19 -0.99
N LEU A 209 -5.73 -10.52 -0.92
CA LEU A 209 -4.65 -11.46 -1.27
C LEU A 209 -4.25 -11.36 -2.74
N ARG A 210 -5.21 -11.14 -3.65
CA ARG A 210 -4.96 -10.93 -5.08
C ARG A 210 -4.09 -9.69 -5.32
N VAL A 211 -4.40 -8.59 -4.66
CA VAL A 211 -3.58 -7.36 -4.74
C VAL A 211 -2.21 -7.56 -4.10
N MET A 212 -2.17 -8.16 -2.89
CA MET A 212 -0.92 -8.40 -2.15
C MET A 212 0.02 -9.40 -2.84
N ALA A 213 -0.46 -10.20 -3.80
CA ALA A 213 0.40 -11.05 -4.63
C ALA A 213 1.44 -10.25 -5.44
N TYR A 214 1.23 -8.96 -5.62
CA TYR A 214 2.18 -8.03 -6.22
C TYR A 214 3.17 -7.40 -5.20
N ASP A 215 3.01 -7.64 -3.91
CA ASP A 215 3.94 -7.16 -2.87
C ASP A 215 5.13 -8.12 -2.71
N ARG A 216 6.12 -7.99 -3.59
CA ARG A 216 7.29 -8.87 -3.68
C ARG A 216 8.58 -8.12 -3.36
#